data_390a45702c6912cc7ba8b2556a0423d7
#
_entry.id   390a45702c6912cc7ba8b2556a0423d7
#
_cell.length_a   1.000
_cell.length_b   1.000
_cell.length_c   1.000
_cell.angle_alpha   90.00
_cell.angle_beta   90.00
_cell.angle_gamma   90.00
#
_symmetry.space_group_name_H-M   'P 1'
#
loop_
_entity.id
_entity.type
_entity.pdbx_description
1 polymer ?
#
loop_
_entity_poly.entity_id
_entity_poly.type
_entity_poly.pdbx_seq_one_letter_code
_entity_poly.pdbx_strand_id
1 'polypeptide(L)'
;MNSKRLREINSAIKIARAIGWIALLISTILHLLILFSFNYNSDQLSIVTVFPIWLWSVIGLGFIFISMICLKKKLLLWFFGAWIFTALLGSDEIISLKRGLTPTVKKIKAGTDLVNPIQTLRVASINCNGRKIEAALELIDYNPDVIFLQESPSPENLKIIKNRLLDPTIQIVGGWDCAIIARGKLTKRNYSSIFYNHATGAMLTLKNGSTIELLCIHLESAVTRWDLWNKNCWKEHQKRSQERRDQLQQLLSQYEKFASDRPKVFGGDFNSPPNSNLFKSLSSEYKNAFSSTGKGIGNTFTNYFPVIRIDHIYSNPDLQPVDSSSIRTVHSDHRMLICDFILKQKN
;
A
#
# COMPACT_ATOMS: atom_id res chain seq x y z
N MET A 1 -58.77 -21.56 -2.97
CA MET A 1 -57.53 -21.41 -2.12
C MET A 1 -58.03 -21.12 -0.70
N ASN A 2 -57.57 -21.86 0.32
CA ASN A 2 -58.04 -21.77 1.69
C ASN A 2 -57.70 -20.40 2.31
N SER A 3 -58.64 -19.74 3.01
CA SER A 3 -58.44 -18.38 3.60
C SER A 3 -57.22 -18.31 4.55
N LYS A 4 -56.87 -19.38 5.20
CA LYS A 4 -55.69 -19.52 6.07
C LYS A 4 -54.41 -19.38 5.24
N ARG A 5 -54.30 -20.07 4.08
CA ARG A 5 -53.15 -20.02 3.19
C ARG A 5 -52.93 -18.65 2.54
N LEU A 6 -54.03 -17.92 2.24
CA LEU A 6 -53.98 -16.53 1.78
C LEU A 6 -53.41 -15.59 2.83
N ARG A 7 -53.79 -15.73 4.10
CA ARG A 7 -53.27 -14.92 5.22
C ARG A 7 -51.78 -15.18 5.42
N GLU A 8 -51.34 -16.44 5.35
CA GLU A 8 -49.93 -16.83 5.47
C GLU A 8 -49.07 -16.23 4.32
N ILE A 9 -49.54 -16.29 3.08
CA ILE A 9 -48.87 -15.67 1.92
C ILE A 9 -48.78 -14.13 2.09
N ASN A 10 -49.87 -13.48 2.49
CA ASN A 10 -49.87 -12.03 2.71
C ASN A 10 -48.94 -11.59 3.83
N SER A 11 -48.85 -12.41 4.90
CA SER A 11 -47.89 -12.18 6.01
C SER A 11 -46.45 -12.31 5.51
N ALA A 12 -46.13 -13.36 4.77
CA ALA A 12 -44.78 -13.57 4.19
C ALA A 12 -44.37 -12.41 3.25
N ILE A 13 -45.28 -11.90 2.42
CA ILE A 13 -45.03 -10.75 1.55
C ILE A 13 -44.76 -9.47 2.37
N LYS A 14 -45.48 -9.24 3.45
CA LYS A 14 -45.25 -8.09 4.35
C LYS A 14 -43.87 -8.18 4.99
N ILE A 15 -43.50 -9.36 5.51
CA ILE A 15 -42.19 -9.60 6.11
C ILE A 15 -41.09 -9.37 5.08
N ALA A 16 -41.20 -9.96 3.88
CA ALA A 16 -40.20 -9.77 2.83
C ALA A 16 -40.04 -8.27 2.47
N ARG A 17 -41.13 -7.52 2.35
CA ARG A 17 -41.07 -6.07 2.12
C ARG A 17 -40.37 -5.32 3.26
N ALA A 18 -40.65 -5.67 4.51
CA ALA A 18 -39.96 -5.06 5.66
C ALA A 18 -38.45 -5.33 5.61
N ILE A 19 -38.03 -6.58 5.35
CA ILE A 19 -36.63 -6.96 5.17
C ILE A 19 -35.99 -6.13 4.03
N GLY A 20 -36.68 -5.99 2.90
CA GLY A 20 -36.19 -5.20 1.78
C GLY A 20 -35.96 -3.72 2.10
N TRP A 21 -36.87 -3.09 2.84
CA TRP A 21 -36.70 -1.69 3.29
C TRP A 21 -35.59 -1.54 4.32
N ILE A 22 -35.45 -2.47 5.28
CA ILE A 22 -34.36 -2.48 6.25
C ILE A 22 -33.01 -2.63 5.54
N ALA A 23 -32.92 -3.56 4.59
CA ALA A 23 -31.70 -3.75 3.81
C ALA A 23 -31.33 -2.48 3.01
N LEU A 24 -32.30 -1.82 2.38
CA LEU A 24 -32.07 -0.54 1.69
C LEU A 24 -31.55 0.53 2.64
N LEU A 25 -32.17 0.67 3.81
CA LEU A 25 -31.77 1.65 4.82
C LEU A 25 -30.32 1.40 5.28
N ILE A 26 -29.99 0.15 5.62
CA ILE A 26 -28.63 -0.22 6.04
C ILE A 26 -27.64 0.10 4.92
N SER A 27 -27.91 -0.29 3.67
CA SER A 27 -27.03 0.00 2.53
C SER A 27 -26.84 1.51 2.34
N THR A 28 -27.90 2.30 2.47
CA THR A 28 -27.82 3.75 2.29
C THR A 28 -27.00 4.40 3.41
N ILE A 29 -27.24 4.03 4.66
CA ILE A 29 -26.46 4.54 5.80
C ILE A 29 -24.98 4.16 5.65
N LEU A 30 -24.70 2.90 5.29
CA LEU A 30 -23.34 2.42 5.05
C LEU A 30 -22.68 3.25 3.93
N HIS A 31 -23.37 3.49 2.81
CA HIS A 31 -22.84 4.27 1.70
C HIS A 31 -22.47 5.69 2.13
N LEU A 32 -23.36 6.37 2.85
CA LEU A 32 -23.11 7.72 3.37
C LEU A 32 -21.91 7.73 4.35
N LEU A 33 -21.83 6.73 5.23
CA LEU A 33 -20.71 6.58 6.15
C LEU A 33 -19.39 6.41 5.41
N ILE A 34 -19.35 5.57 4.37
CA ILE A 34 -18.14 5.34 3.56
C ILE A 34 -17.73 6.61 2.82
N LEU A 35 -18.65 7.27 2.11
CA LEU A 35 -18.37 8.53 1.43
C LEU A 35 -17.85 9.60 2.41
N PHE A 36 -18.48 9.73 3.57
CA PHE A 36 -18.01 10.65 4.61
C PHE A 36 -16.63 10.30 5.12
N SER A 37 -16.39 9.01 5.45
CA SER A 37 -15.14 8.54 6.04
C SER A 37 -13.95 8.75 5.11
N PHE A 38 -14.10 8.44 3.83
CA PHE A 38 -13.02 8.60 2.85
C PHE A 38 -12.81 10.05 2.42
N ASN A 39 -13.87 10.88 2.40
CA ASN A 39 -13.73 12.30 2.08
C ASN A 39 -13.12 13.09 3.26
N TYR A 40 -13.63 12.89 4.47
CA TYR A 40 -13.11 13.54 5.68
C TYR A 40 -11.75 12.97 6.08
N ASN A 41 -11.58 11.65 5.96
CA ASN A 41 -10.34 10.89 6.14
C ASN A 41 -9.55 11.36 7.38
N SER A 42 -10.11 11.14 8.56
CA SER A 42 -9.51 11.45 9.87
C SER A 42 -9.04 10.19 10.59
N ASP A 43 -8.16 10.36 11.59
CA ASP A 43 -7.72 9.25 12.44
C ASP A 43 -8.88 8.60 13.19
N GLN A 44 -9.94 9.35 13.52
CA GLN A 44 -11.14 8.84 14.19
C GLN A 44 -11.89 7.81 13.33
N LEU A 45 -11.78 7.91 12.00
CA LEU A 45 -12.43 7.03 11.03
C LEU A 45 -11.47 6.01 10.43
N SER A 46 -10.26 5.88 11.00
CA SER A 46 -9.22 4.98 10.50
C SER A 46 -9.66 3.52 10.45
N ILE A 47 -10.51 3.08 11.38
CA ILE A 47 -11.08 1.72 11.37
C ILE A 47 -11.93 1.44 10.12
N VAL A 48 -12.53 2.46 9.52
CA VAL A 48 -13.30 2.35 8.27
C VAL A 48 -12.36 2.42 7.07
N THR A 49 -11.42 3.38 7.08
CA THR A 49 -10.55 3.67 5.94
C THR A 49 -9.36 2.71 5.81
N VAL A 50 -9.12 1.84 6.80
CA VAL A 50 -8.13 0.76 6.69
C VAL A 50 -8.53 -0.29 5.66
N PHE A 51 -9.83 -0.49 5.43
CA PHE A 51 -10.31 -1.37 4.38
C PHE A 51 -10.51 -0.63 3.06
N PRO A 52 -10.24 -1.27 1.92
CA PRO A 52 -10.45 -0.66 0.62
C PRO A 52 -11.94 -0.43 0.32
N ILE A 53 -12.23 0.60 -0.46
CA ILE A 53 -13.60 0.99 -0.82
C ILE A 53 -14.36 -0.15 -1.51
N TRP A 54 -13.68 -0.94 -2.33
CA TRP A 54 -14.33 -2.05 -3.05
C TRP A 54 -14.92 -3.10 -2.09
N LEU A 55 -14.27 -3.34 -0.93
CA LEU A 55 -14.78 -4.30 0.06
C LEU A 55 -16.10 -3.81 0.67
N TRP A 56 -16.16 -2.52 1.04
CA TRP A 56 -17.39 -1.89 1.51
C TRP A 56 -18.47 -1.89 0.44
N SER A 57 -18.09 -1.70 -0.83
CA SER A 57 -19.02 -1.72 -1.96
C SER A 57 -19.63 -3.10 -2.15
N VAL A 58 -18.87 -4.18 -1.99
CA VAL A 58 -19.41 -5.56 -2.03
C VAL A 58 -20.45 -5.77 -0.94
N ILE A 59 -20.20 -5.31 0.28
CA ILE A 59 -21.15 -5.41 1.39
C ILE A 59 -22.42 -4.60 1.10
N GLY A 60 -22.27 -3.36 0.66
CA GLY A 60 -23.38 -2.48 0.31
C GLY A 60 -24.24 -3.02 -0.84
N LEU A 61 -23.61 -3.55 -1.89
CA LEU A 61 -24.28 -4.20 -3.00
C LEU A 61 -25.04 -5.45 -2.57
N GLY A 62 -24.51 -6.22 -1.60
CA GLY A 62 -25.23 -7.36 -1.02
C GLY A 62 -26.57 -6.95 -0.39
N PHE A 63 -26.60 -5.86 0.39
CA PHE A 63 -27.84 -5.32 0.94
C PHE A 63 -28.79 -4.78 -0.13
N ILE A 64 -28.28 -4.12 -1.19
CA ILE A 64 -29.11 -3.68 -2.32
C ILE A 64 -29.71 -4.88 -3.04
N PHE A 65 -28.95 -5.94 -3.24
CA PHE A 65 -29.43 -7.17 -3.89
C PHE A 65 -30.57 -7.82 -3.10
N ILE A 66 -30.46 -7.93 -1.77
CA ILE A 66 -31.54 -8.38 -0.89
C ILE A 66 -32.79 -7.46 -1.08
N SER A 67 -32.59 -6.15 -1.06
CA SER A 67 -33.66 -5.19 -1.27
C SER A 67 -34.34 -5.35 -2.64
N MET A 68 -33.57 -5.59 -3.71
CA MET A 68 -34.12 -5.80 -5.08
C MET A 68 -35.01 -7.04 -5.14
N ILE A 69 -34.60 -8.15 -4.54
CA ILE A 69 -35.40 -9.38 -4.47
C ILE A 69 -36.73 -9.13 -3.73
N CYS A 70 -36.67 -8.45 -2.58
CA CYS A 70 -37.81 -8.26 -1.70
C CYS A 70 -38.80 -7.19 -2.17
N LEU A 71 -38.32 -6.09 -2.75
CA LEU A 71 -39.15 -4.93 -3.12
C LEU A 71 -39.53 -4.89 -4.60
N LYS A 72 -38.73 -5.48 -5.49
CA LYS A 72 -38.92 -5.52 -6.96
C LYS A 72 -39.11 -4.10 -7.57
N LYS A 73 -38.42 -3.08 -7.05
CA LYS A 73 -38.53 -1.69 -7.49
C LYS A 73 -37.38 -1.29 -8.40
N LYS A 74 -37.67 -0.73 -9.60
CA LYS A 74 -36.66 -0.24 -10.55
C LYS A 74 -35.77 0.88 -9.96
N LEU A 75 -36.29 1.68 -9.02
CA LEU A 75 -35.51 2.73 -8.33
C LEU A 75 -34.24 2.18 -7.65
N LEU A 76 -34.22 0.90 -7.23
CA LEU A 76 -33.06 0.29 -6.59
C LEU A 76 -31.84 0.19 -7.51
N LEU A 77 -32.04 0.26 -8.83
CA LEU A 77 -30.93 0.32 -9.79
C LEU A 77 -30.05 1.56 -9.63
N TRP A 78 -30.63 2.68 -9.16
CA TRP A 78 -29.86 3.89 -8.86
C TRP A 78 -28.94 3.68 -7.66
N PHE A 79 -29.41 3.04 -6.62
CA PHE A 79 -28.58 2.69 -5.44
C PHE A 79 -27.50 1.69 -5.82
N PHE A 80 -27.83 0.70 -6.65
CA PHE A 80 -26.85 -0.24 -7.18
C PHE A 80 -25.78 0.49 -8.00
N GLY A 81 -26.19 1.37 -8.91
CA GLY A 81 -25.29 2.21 -9.72
C GLY A 81 -24.39 3.10 -8.88
N ALA A 82 -24.92 3.69 -7.79
CA ALA A 82 -24.14 4.53 -6.88
C ALA A 82 -23.00 3.76 -6.21
N TRP A 83 -23.23 2.52 -5.75
CA TRP A 83 -22.19 1.67 -5.21
C TRP A 83 -21.13 1.27 -6.24
N ILE A 84 -21.55 0.88 -7.45
CA ILE A 84 -20.61 0.58 -8.54
C ILE A 84 -19.76 1.81 -8.86
N PHE A 85 -20.38 2.99 -8.97
CA PHE A 85 -19.67 4.23 -9.24
C PHE A 85 -18.63 4.55 -8.15
N THR A 86 -19.01 4.40 -6.88
CA THR A 86 -18.10 4.58 -5.73
C THR A 86 -16.93 3.60 -5.79
N ALA A 87 -17.18 2.32 -6.09
CA ALA A 87 -16.14 1.32 -6.24
C ALA A 87 -15.16 1.68 -7.38
N LEU A 88 -15.68 2.08 -8.54
CA LEU A 88 -14.87 2.39 -9.73
C LEU A 88 -13.99 3.63 -9.55
N LEU A 89 -14.48 4.65 -8.87
CA LEU A 89 -13.73 5.90 -8.67
C LEU A 89 -12.82 5.88 -7.46
N GLY A 90 -13.19 5.12 -6.43
CA GLY A 90 -12.50 5.14 -5.15
C GLY A 90 -11.44 4.05 -4.97
N SER A 91 -11.31 3.10 -5.91
CA SER A 91 -10.42 1.95 -5.75
C SER A 91 -9.17 2.06 -6.61
N ASP A 92 -8.02 2.21 -5.98
CA ASP A 92 -6.70 2.16 -6.63
C ASP A 92 -6.49 0.83 -7.38
N GLU A 93 -7.03 -0.26 -6.85
CA GLU A 93 -6.97 -1.60 -7.44
C GLU A 93 -7.65 -1.66 -8.82
N ILE A 94 -8.78 -0.99 -8.98
CA ILE A 94 -9.50 -0.96 -10.25
C ILE A 94 -8.72 -0.17 -11.29
N ILE A 95 -8.10 0.94 -10.89
CA ILE A 95 -7.24 1.75 -11.76
C ILE A 95 -6.01 0.95 -12.22
N SER A 96 -5.37 0.22 -11.31
CA SER A 96 -4.19 -0.59 -11.61
C SER A 96 -4.51 -1.83 -12.44
N LEU A 97 -5.68 -2.47 -12.22
CA LEU A 97 -6.19 -3.54 -13.07
C LEU A 97 -6.41 -3.04 -14.51
N LYS A 98 -7.00 -1.86 -14.68
CA LYS A 98 -7.22 -1.23 -16.00
C LYS A 98 -5.89 -1.01 -16.74
N ARG A 99 -4.84 -0.56 -16.01
CA ARG A 99 -3.48 -0.45 -16.58
C ARG A 99 -2.90 -1.80 -16.97
N GLY A 100 -3.21 -2.88 -16.25
CA GLY A 100 -2.80 -4.25 -16.59
C GLY A 100 -3.40 -4.77 -17.91
N LEU A 101 -4.56 -4.26 -18.31
CA LEU A 101 -5.21 -4.61 -19.59
C LEU A 101 -4.69 -3.81 -20.79
N THR A 102 -3.95 -2.71 -20.56
CA THR A 102 -3.36 -1.94 -21.64
C THR A 102 -2.03 -2.55 -22.09
N PRO A 103 -1.74 -2.64 -23.41
CA PRO A 103 -0.43 -3.13 -23.87
C PRO A 103 0.69 -2.32 -23.26
N THR A 104 1.71 -2.99 -22.74
CA THR A 104 2.89 -2.34 -22.20
C THR A 104 3.64 -1.62 -23.31
N VAL A 105 3.74 -0.31 -23.23
CA VAL A 105 4.75 0.43 -23.99
C VAL A 105 6.12 -0.21 -23.64
N LYS A 106 6.89 -0.58 -24.67
CA LYS A 106 8.13 -1.36 -24.59
C LYS A 106 8.90 -1.08 -23.30
N LYS A 107 9.27 -2.17 -22.58
CA LYS A 107 10.30 -2.10 -21.52
C LYS A 107 11.46 -1.26 -22.07
N ILE A 108 11.73 -0.13 -21.44
CA ILE A 108 12.93 0.64 -21.76
C ILE A 108 14.11 -0.29 -21.41
N LYS A 109 14.73 -0.87 -22.44
CA LYS A 109 15.98 -1.62 -22.24
C LYS A 109 17.03 -0.61 -21.81
N ALA A 110 17.59 -0.78 -20.62
CA ALA A 110 18.76 -0.05 -20.21
C ALA A 110 19.83 -0.17 -21.32
N GLY A 111 20.30 0.95 -21.84
CA GLY A 111 21.53 0.99 -22.61
C GLY A 111 21.44 0.90 -24.15
N THR A 112 20.38 1.39 -24.80
CA THR A 112 20.36 1.39 -26.29
C THR A 112 20.67 2.75 -26.96
N ASP A 113 20.73 3.85 -26.19
CA ASP A 113 21.20 5.11 -26.75
C ASP A 113 22.65 5.39 -26.30
N LEU A 114 23.56 5.23 -27.24
CA LEU A 114 25.02 5.41 -27.03
C LEU A 114 25.42 6.87 -26.68
N VAL A 115 24.50 7.84 -26.82
CA VAL A 115 24.79 9.27 -26.61
C VAL A 115 24.44 9.74 -25.19
N ASN A 116 23.39 9.16 -24.55
CA ASN A 116 23.03 9.42 -23.16
C ASN A 116 22.37 8.17 -22.56
N PRO A 117 23.11 7.30 -21.86
CA PRO A 117 22.51 6.12 -21.25
C PRO A 117 21.51 6.52 -20.18
N ILE A 118 20.23 6.20 -20.41
CA ILE A 118 19.17 6.37 -19.43
C ILE A 118 19.54 5.53 -18.22
N GLN A 119 19.78 6.19 -17.09
CA GLN A 119 20.10 5.48 -15.85
C GLN A 119 18.81 5.01 -15.19
N THR A 120 18.67 3.69 -15.09
CA THR A 120 17.56 3.04 -14.39
C THR A 120 18.01 2.59 -13.00
N LEU A 121 17.06 2.62 -12.05
CA LEU A 121 17.25 2.13 -10.69
C LEU A 121 16.10 1.20 -10.34
N ARG A 122 16.39 -0.06 -9.99
CA ARG A 122 15.41 -1.01 -9.49
C ARG A 122 15.45 -1.04 -7.98
N VAL A 123 14.32 -0.72 -7.36
CA VAL A 123 14.12 -0.75 -5.91
C VAL A 123 13.15 -1.87 -5.56
N ALA A 124 13.54 -2.71 -4.61
CA ALA A 124 12.70 -3.78 -4.08
C ALA A 124 12.43 -3.56 -2.60
N SER A 125 11.25 -3.93 -2.12
CA SER A 125 10.88 -3.86 -0.70
C SER A 125 10.13 -5.11 -0.27
N ILE A 126 10.44 -5.63 0.93
CA ILE A 126 9.72 -6.72 1.57
C ILE A 126 9.79 -6.62 3.10
N ASN A 127 8.67 -6.87 3.77
CA ASN A 127 8.66 -7.23 5.19
C ASN A 127 9.03 -8.72 5.33
N CYS A 128 10.05 -9.03 6.14
CA CYS A 128 10.62 -10.38 6.27
C CYS A 128 9.89 -11.28 7.28
N ASN A 129 8.70 -10.88 7.76
CA ASN A 129 7.84 -11.69 8.62
C ASN A 129 8.61 -12.38 9.75
N GLY A 130 8.98 -11.65 10.78
CA GLY A 130 9.72 -12.19 11.92
C GLY A 130 11.18 -12.50 11.61
N ARG A 131 11.84 -11.71 10.74
CA ARG A 131 13.27 -11.76 10.43
C ARG A 131 13.71 -12.98 9.63
N LYS A 132 12.82 -13.55 8.83
CA LYS A 132 13.13 -14.70 7.98
C LYS A 132 14.06 -14.28 6.85
N ILE A 133 15.24 -14.87 6.81
CA ILE A 133 16.21 -14.63 5.75
C ILE A 133 15.71 -15.12 4.39
N GLU A 134 14.94 -16.20 4.38
CA GLU A 134 14.38 -16.80 3.18
C GLU A 134 13.52 -15.80 2.39
N ALA A 135 12.72 -14.98 3.10
CA ALA A 135 11.93 -13.93 2.48
C ALA A 135 12.82 -12.88 1.76
N ALA A 136 13.91 -12.47 2.40
CA ALA A 136 14.85 -11.53 1.80
C ALA A 136 15.62 -12.14 0.61
N LEU A 137 15.91 -13.44 0.63
CA LEU A 137 16.59 -14.15 -0.46
C LEU A 137 15.73 -14.23 -1.72
N GLU A 138 14.39 -14.24 -1.63
CA GLU A 138 13.51 -14.24 -2.79
C GLU A 138 13.67 -12.99 -3.69
N LEU A 139 14.15 -11.87 -3.12
CA LEU A 139 14.38 -10.63 -3.88
C LEU A 139 15.55 -10.74 -4.87
N ILE A 140 16.50 -11.66 -4.64
CA ILE A 140 17.74 -11.79 -5.43
C ILE A 140 17.43 -12.10 -6.90
N ASP A 141 16.42 -12.92 -7.15
CA ASP A 141 16.01 -13.33 -8.50
C ASP A 141 15.54 -12.17 -9.38
N TYR A 142 15.17 -11.04 -8.75
CA TYR A 142 14.73 -9.83 -9.44
C TYR A 142 15.86 -8.83 -9.70
N ASN A 143 17.08 -9.15 -9.28
CA ASN A 143 18.29 -8.35 -9.51
C ASN A 143 18.14 -6.85 -9.15
N PRO A 144 17.70 -6.49 -7.93
CA PRO A 144 17.51 -5.11 -7.53
C PRO A 144 18.83 -4.37 -7.31
N ASP A 145 18.81 -3.05 -7.55
CA ASP A 145 19.92 -2.15 -7.21
C ASP A 145 19.85 -1.70 -5.75
N VAL A 146 18.62 -1.59 -5.23
CA VAL A 146 18.32 -1.20 -3.82
C VAL A 146 17.29 -2.15 -3.27
N ILE A 147 17.51 -2.64 -2.05
CA ILE A 147 16.57 -3.48 -1.29
C ILE A 147 16.25 -2.78 0.04
N PHE A 148 14.97 -2.62 0.33
CA PHE A 148 14.43 -2.22 1.61
C PHE A 148 13.86 -3.44 2.33
N LEU A 149 14.36 -3.76 3.52
CA LEU A 149 13.88 -4.86 4.36
C LEU A 149 13.27 -4.32 5.63
N GLN A 150 12.05 -4.74 5.93
CA GLN A 150 11.37 -4.52 7.21
C GLN A 150 11.32 -5.85 7.96
N GLU A 151 11.23 -5.81 9.29
CA GLU A 151 11.49 -6.98 10.14
C GLU A 151 12.76 -7.71 9.67
N SER A 152 13.79 -6.92 9.45
CA SER A 152 15.01 -7.35 8.77
C SER A 152 15.73 -8.46 9.53
N PRO A 153 16.30 -9.45 8.83
CA PRO A 153 17.23 -10.40 9.42
C PRO A 153 18.37 -9.73 10.20
N SER A 154 19.02 -10.49 11.07
CA SER A 154 20.17 -10.00 11.83
C SER A 154 21.32 -9.53 10.90
N PRO A 155 22.20 -8.65 11.36
CA PRO A 155 23.36 -8.20 10.59
C PRO A 155 24.24 -9.35 10.07
N GLU A 156 24.32 -10.46 10.80
CA GLU A 156 25.05 -11.66 10.40
C GLU A 156 24.38 -12.34 9.20
N ASN A 157 23.05 -12.48 9.26
CA ASN A 157 22.26 -13.08 8.19
C ASN A 157 22.23 -12.19 6.92
N LEU A 158 22.28 -10.86 7.08
CA LEU A 158 22.38 -9.94 5.95
C LEU A 158 23.66 -10.14 5.15
N LYS A 159 24.77 -10.59 5.76
CA LYS A 159 26.00 -10.94 5.04
C LYS A 159 25.80 -12.12 4.08
N ILE A 160 24.90 -13.05 4.41
CA ILE A 160 24.56 -14.17 3.52
C ILE A 160 23.89 -13.65 2.25
N ILE A 161 22.98 -12.68 2.37
CA ILE A 161 22.33 -12.04 1.21
C ILE A 161 23.36 -11.34 0.34
N LYS A 162 24.26 -10.56 0.95
CA LYS A 162 25.37 -9.91 0.23
C LYS A 162 26.21 -10.90 -0.57
N ASN A 163 26.59 -12.03 0.05
CA ASN A 163 27.40 -13.06 -0.61
C ASN A 163 26.66 -13.74 -1.78
N ARG A 164 25.34 -13.90 -1.66
CA ARG A 164 24.49 -14.48 -2.72
C ARG A 164 24.33 -13.57 -3.94
N LEU A 165 24.36 -12.25 -3.73
CA LEU A 165 24.24 -11.27 -4.82
C LEU A 165 25.50 -11.19 -5.70
N LEU A 166 26.62 -11.80 -5.29
CA LEU A 166 27.88 -11.94 -6.06
C LEU A 166 28.43 -10.62 -6.64
N ASP A 167 28.10 -9.48 -6.03
CA ASP A 167 28.55 -8.16 -6.47
C ASP A 167 29.38 -7.50 -5.34
N PRO A 168 30.68 -7.25 -5.56
CA PRO A 168 31.57 -6.68 -4.54
C PRO A 168 31.20 -5.25 -4.14
N THR A 169 30.42 -4.55 -4.97
CA THR A 169 29.98 -3.17 -4.67
C THR A 169 28.82 -3.10 -3.67
N ILE A 170 28.22 -4.24 -3.33
CA ILE A 170 27.09 -4.29 -2.42
C ILE A 170 27.51 -3.89 -1.01
N GLN A 171 26.76 -2.92 -0.45
CA GLN A 171 26.87 -2.48 0.91
C GLN A 171 25.54 -2.63 1.65
N ILE A 172 25.62 -2.72 2.97
CA ILE A 172 24.48 -2.92 3.89
C ILE A 172 24.52 -1.88 4.98
N VAL A 173 23.37 -1.29 5.28
CA VAL A 173 23.17 -0.39 6.42
C VAL A 173 21.91 -0.79 7.15
N GLY A 174 21.94 -0.83 8.49
CA GLY A 174 20.82 -1.24 9.34
C GLY A 174 20.82 -2.74 9.67
N GLY A 175 19.64 -3.25 9.99
CA GLY A 175 19.38 -4.61 10.44
C GLY A 175 18.42 -4.62 11.65
N TRP A 176 17.96 -5.80 12.05
CA TRP A 176 16.99 -6.09 13.10
C TRP A 176 15.56 -5.70 12.77
N ASP A 177 15.29 -4.43 12.44
CA ASP A 177 13.96 -3.98 12.02
C ASP A 177 14.00 -3.44 10.59
N CYS A 178 14.80 -2.41 10.32
CA CYS A 178 14.96 -1.86 8.98
C CYS A 178 16.39 -2.04 8.47
N ALA A 179 16.54 -2.51 7.22
CA ALA A 179 17.84 -2.57 6.53
C ALA A 179 17.75 -2.06 5.11
N ILE A 180 18.85 -1.48 4.64
CA ILE A 180 19.08 -1.10 3.24
C ILE A 180 20.26 -1.89 2.72
N ILE A 181 20.07 -2.59 1.59
CA ILE A 181 21.13 -3.24 0.82
C ILE A 181 21.16 -2.56 -0.54
N ALA A 182 22.32 -2.11 -1.01
CA ALA A 182 22.41 -1.45 -2.31
C ALA A 182 23.75 -1.69 -3.02
N ARG A 183 23.71 -1.59 -4.36
CA ARG A 183 24.87 -1.63 -5.24
C ARG A 183 25.49 -0.25 -5.33
N GLY A 184 26.60 -0.03 -4.65
CA GLY A 184 27.31 1.23 -4.58
C GLY A 184 27.73 1.58 -3.15
N LYS A 185 28.27 2.78 -2.96
CA LYS A 185 28.72 3.22 -1.63
C LYS A 185 27.53 3.75 -0.83
N LEU A 186 27.27 3.11 0.33
CA LEU A 186 26.25 3.58 1.29
C LEU A 186 26.91 4.41 2.40
N THR A 187 26.42 5.62 2.62
CA THR A 187 26.76 6.46 3.77
C THR A 187 25.54 6.55 4.69
N LYS A 188 25.62 5.92 5.86
CA LYS A 188 24.52 5.88 6.84
C LYS A 188 24.10 7.28 7.25
N ARG A 189 22.81 7.52 7.39
CA ARG A 189 22.20 8.70 7.99
C ARG A 189 21.79 8.41 9.44
N ASN A 190 22.12 9.32 10.34
CA ASN A 190 21.75 9.19 11.75
C ASN A 190 20.46 9.96 11.99
N TYR A 191 19.36 9.22 12.17
CA TYR A 191 18.09 9.74 12.65
C TYR A 191 18.11 9.80 14.18
N SER A 192 17.28 10.66 14.78
CA SER A 192 17.19 10.74 16.25
C SER A 192 16.80 9.39 16.85
N SER A 193 17.27 9.13 18.06
CA SER A 193 17.12 7.83 18.77
C SER A 193 15.67 7.34 18.95
N ILE A 194 14.71 8.26 18.89
CA ILE A 194 13.28 7.96 19.04
C ILE A 194 12.77 7.01 17.93
N PHE A 195 13.44 6.98 16.75
CA PHE A 195 13.02 6.20 15.59
C PHE A 195 13.99 5.09 15.21
N TYR A 196 14.93 4.76 16.08
CA TYR A 196 16.01 3.81 15.79
C TYR A 196 15.50 2.45 15.28
N ASN A 197 14.33 2.04 15.74
CA ASN A 197 13.72 0.75 15.36
C ASN A 197 12.75 0.82 14.18
N HIS A 198 12.39 2.02 13.69
CA HIS A 198 11.33 2.19 12.69
C HIS A 198 11.82 2.68 11.34
N ALA A 199 13.11 3.01 11.23
CA ALA A 199 13.66 3.48 9.97
C ALA A 199 15.18 3.33 9.89
N THR A 200 15.66 3.11 8.68
CA THR A 200 17.08 3.17 8.33
C THR A 200 17.25 4.04 7.11
N GLY A 201 18.11 5.06 7.18
CA GLY A 201 18.43 5.94 6.06
C GLY A 201 19.88 5.89 5.65
N ALA A 202 20.13 6.08 4.36
CA ALA A 202 21.47 6.15 3.79
C ALA A 202 21.51 6.99 2.51
N MET A 203 22.65 7.60 2.24
CA MET A 203 22.96 8.13 0.92
C MET A 203 23.67 7.05 0.11
N LEU A 204 23.10 6.72 -1.04
CA LEU A 204 23.73 5.85 -2.04
C LEU A 204 24.52 6.70 -3.03
N THR A 205 25.80 6.36 -3.22
CA THR A 205 26.63 6.91 -4.31
C THR A 205 26.82 5.81 -5.35
N LEU A 206 26.34 6.04 -6.56
CA LEU A 206 26.45 5.15 -7.70
C LEU A 206 27.85 5.22 -8.35
N LYS A 207 28.19 4.23 -9.21
CA LYS A 207 29.51 4.18 -9.87
C LYS A 207 29.86 5.42 -10.69
N ASN A 208 28.85 6.11 -11.25
CA ASN A 208 29.01 7.35 -12.02
C ASN A 208 29.09 8.61 -11.15
N GLY A 209 29.12 8.47 -9.83
CA GLY A 209 29.16 9.59 -8.88
C GLY A 209 27.79 10.19 -8.51
N SER A 210 26.70 9.80 -9.19
CA SER A 210 25.35 10.26 -8.83
C SER A 210 24.99 9.80 -7.42
N THR A 211 24.28 10.64 -6.67
CA THR A 211 23.87 10.33 -5.31
C THR A 211 22.35 10.28 -5.20
N ILE A 212 21.84 9.32 -4.43
CA ILE A 212 20.41 9.12 -4.17
C ILE A 212 20.22 9.00 -2.66
N GLU A 213 19.26 9.69 -2.11
CA GLU A 213 18.90 9.56 -0.70
C GLU A 213 17.87 8.45 -0.53
N LEU A 214 18.15 7.51 0.38
CA LEU A 214 17.35 6.32 0.63
C LEU A 214 16.80 6.32 2.05
N LEU A 215 15.53 5.89 2.24
CA LEU A 215 14.96 5.69 3.56
C LEU A 215 14.06 4.44 3.54
N CYS A 216 14.46 3.42 4.31
CA CYS A 216 13.64 2.25 4.62
C CYS A 216 12.80 2.55 5.86
N ILE A 217 11.50 2.27 5.80
CA ILE A 217 10.52 2.60 6.84
C ILE A 217 9.77 1.33 7.25
N HIS A 218 9.53 1.18 8.56
CA HIS A 218 8.60 0.23 9.15
C HIS A 218 7.83 0.95 10.26
N LEU A 219 6.61 1.37 10.00
CA LEU A 219 5.80 2.10 10.98
C LEU A 219 5.10 1.15 11.95
N GLU A 220 4.64 1.71 13.06
CA GLU A 220 3.91 0.99 14.10
C GLU A 220 2.75 0.17 13.52
N SER A 221 2.58 -1.05 14.04
CA SER A 221 1.61 -2.03 13.54
C SER A 221 0.18 -1.50 13.56
N ALA A 222 -0.63 -1.96 12.60
CA ALA A 222 -2.06 -1.73 12.60
C ALA A 222 -2.74 -2.49 13.74
N VAL A 223 -3.92 -2.01 14.16
CA VAL A 223 -4.75 -2.71 15.14
C VAL A 223 -5.38 -3.94 14.51
N THR A 224 -5.34 -5.07 15.22
CA THR A 224 -5.86 -6.36 14.75
C THR A 224 -7.27 -6.68 15.23
N ARG A 225 -7.85 -5.87 16.15
CA ARG A 225 -9.21 -6.11 16.64
C ARG A 225 -10.27 -5.43 15.78
N TRP A 226 -11.41 -6.08 15.63
CA TRP A 226 -12.50 -5.68 14.72
C TRP A 226 -13.89 -5.69 15.37
N ASP A 227 -13.94 -5.56 16.70
CA ASP A 227 -15.20 -5.45 17.46
C ASP A 227 -15.77 -4.03 17.34
N LEU A 228 -16.35 -3.71 16.17
CA LEU A 228 -16.85 -2.37 15.81
C LEU A 228 -17.92 -1.81 16.74
N TRP A 229 -18.59 -2.68 17.52
CA TRP A 229 -19.56 -2.29 18.55
C TRP A 229 -18.91 -1.77 19.82
N ASN A 230 -17.58 -1.88 19.98
CA ASN A 230 -16.83 -1.50 21.18
C ASN A 230 -16.09 -0.17 20.95
N LYS A 231 -16.41 0.85 21.77
CA LYS A 231 -15.76 2.16 21.70
C LYS A 231 -14.23 2.09 21.84
N ASN A 232 -13.71 1.13 22.60
CA ASN A 232 -12.26 0.97 22.76
C ASN A 232 -11.58 0.53 21.46
N CYS A 233 -12.24 -0.25 20.63
CA CYS A 233 -11.75 -0.61 19.30
C CYS A 233 -11.50 0.66 18.46
N TRP A 234 -12.47 1.57 18.39
CA TRP A 234 -12.34 2.84 17.65
C TRP A 234 -11.22 3.73 18.20
N LYS A 235 -11.12 3.86 19.53
CA LYS A 235 -10.05 4.64 20.18
C LYS A 235 -8.68 4.08 19.89
N GLU A 236 -8.53 2.77 19.89
CA GLU A 236 -7.27 2.10 19.61
C GLU A 236 -6.85 2.30 18.16
N HIS A 237 -7.75 2.12 17.20
CA HIS A 237 -7.50 2.43 15.79
C HIS A 237 -7.09 3.90 15.57
N GLN A 238 -7.82 4.83 16.21
CA GLN A 238 -7.50 6.26 16.16
C GLN A 238 -6.10 6.54 16.69
N LYS A 239 -5.76 6.00 17.88
CA LYS A 239 -4.46 6.18 18.52
C LYS A 239 -3.33 5.66 17.62
N ARG A 240 -3.46 4.42 17.13
CA ARG A 240 -2.44 3.81 16.25
C ARG A 240 -2.30 4.55 14.90
N SER A 241 -3.39 5.05 14.35
CA SER A 241 -3.34 5.88 13.14
C SER A 241 -2.57 7.19 13.38
N GLN A 242 -2.82 7.84 14.53
CA GLN A 242 -2.12 9.05 14.93
C GLN A 242 -0.63 8.79 15.18
N GLU A 243 -0.28 7.74 15.91
CA GLU A 243 1.11 7.35 16.17
C GLU A 243 1.89 7.16 14.87
N ARG A 244 1.35 6.41 13.89
CA ARG A 244 2.00 6.23 12.58
C ARG A 244 2.16 7.55 11.82
N ARG A 245 1.15 8.43 11.85
CA ARG A 245 1.25 9.74 11.20
C ARG A 245 2.34 10.59 11.81
N ASP A 246 2.41 10.64 13.14
CA ASP A 246 3.41 11.42 13.85
C ASP A 246 4.83 10.84 13.61
N GLN A 247 4.97 9.52 13.57
CA GLN A 247 6.21 8.83 13.19
C GLN A 247 6.66 9.23 11.78
N LEU A 248 5.75 9.09 10.78
CA LEU A 248 6.09 9.42 9.40
C LEU A 248 6.48 10.89 9.24
N GLN A 249 5.72 11.81 9.83
CA GLN A 249 5.98 13.23 9.76
C GLN A 249 7.36 13.60 10.33
N GLN A 250 7.72 13.03 11.47
CA GLN A 250 9.02 13.27 12.10
C GLN A 250 10.15 12.65 11.29
N LEU A 251 9.99 11.43 10.76
CA LEU A 251 10.99 10.79 9.89
C LEU A 251 11.23 11.61 8.63
N LEU A 252 10.18 12.04 7.95
CA LEU A 252 10.29 12.84 6.74
C LEU A 252 10.89 14.21 7.00
N SER A 253 10.58 14.85 8.12
CA SER A 253 11.18 16.14 8.48
C SER A 253 12.70 16.07 8.64
N GLN A 254 13.24 14.94 9.10
CA GLN A 254 14.68 14.70 9.18
C GLN A 254 15.27 14.28 7.82
N TYR A 255 14.54 13.43 7.09
CA TYR A 255 14.91 12.99 5.75
C TYR A 255 15.11 14.17 4.78
N GLU A 256 14.19 15.14 4.79
CA GLU A 256 14.28 16.34 3.97
C GLU A 256 15.53 17.19 4.28
N LYS A 257 15.94 17.26 5.53
CA LYS A 257 17.17 17.96 5.91
C LYS A 257 18.43 17.36 5.30
N PHE A 258 18.45 16.02 5.13
CA PHE A 258 19.59 15.35 4.50
C PHE A 258 19.58 15.42 2.98
N ALA A 259 18.45 15.73 2.38
CA ALA A 259 18.16 15.42 0.98
C ALA A 259 17.65 16.63 0.17
N SER A 260 17.94 17.88 0.54
CA SER A 260 17.32 19.08 -0.05
C SER A 260 17.33 19.11 -1.59
N ASP A 261 18.42 18.66 -2.25
CA ASP A 261 18.61 18.84 -3.71
C ASP A 261 18.94 17.53 -4.45
N ARG A 262 18.54 16.37 -3.90
CA ARG A 262 18.92 15.08 -4.46
C ARG A 262 17.71 14.25 -4.89
N PRO A 263 17.92 13.31 -5.82
CA PRO A 263 16.99 12.23 -6.04
C PRO A 263 16.71 11.46 -4.73
N LYS A 264 15.42 11.22 -4.45
CA LYS A 264 14.94 10.65 -3.19
C LYS A 264 14.06 9.45 -3.47
N VAL A 265 14.27 8.37 -2.74
CA VAL A 265 13.35 7.24 -2.69
C VAL A 265 13.22 6.73 -1.26
N PHE A 266 12.02 6.55 -0.80
CA PHE A 266 11.74 5.93 0.47
C PHE A 266 10.60 4.92 0.35
N GLY A 267 10.64 3.89 1.17
CA GLY A 267 9.63 2.85 1.11
C GLY A 267 9.76 1.84 2.24
N GLY A 268 8.81 0.92 2.28
CA GLY A 268 8.73 -0.13 3.27
C GLY A 268 7.31 -0.43 3.67
N ASP A 269 7.13 -0.93 4.88
CA ASP A 269 5.85 -1.23 5.50
C ASP A 269 5.35 -0.03 6.32
N PHE A 270 4.32 0.64 5.81
CA PHE A 270 3.68 1.77 6.47
C PHE A 270 2.51 1.35 7.37
N ASN A 271 2.17 0.06 7.38
CA ASN A 271 1.01 -0.46 8.10
C ASN A 271 -0.30 0.32 7.84
N SER A 272 -0.42 0.91 6.65
CA SER A 272 -1.52 1.81 6.27
C SER A 272 -1.82 1.74 4.77
N PRO A 273 -3.10 1.66 4.36
CA PRO A 273 -3.47 1.68 2.95
C PRO A 273 -3.23 3.07 2.32
N PRO A 274 -3.11 3.17 0.98
CA PRO A 274 -2.71 4.39 0.27
C PRO A 274 -3.65 5.58 0.50
N ASN A 275 -4.93 5.29 0.79
CA ASN A 275 -5.95 6.32 1.04
C ASN A 275 -6.07 6.71 2.52
N SER A 276 -5.12 6.31 3.37
CA SER A 276 -5.18 6.65 4.78
C SER A 276 -4.79 8.11 5.05
N ASN A 277 -5.27 8.65 6.18
CA ASN A 277 -4.92 9.99 6.66
C ASN A 277 -3.39 10.17 6.86
N LEU A 278 -2.65 9.09 7.03
CA LEU A 278 -1.20 9.05 7.15
C LEU A 278 -0.50 9.85 6.04
N PHE A 279 -0.96 9.70 4.79
CA PHE A 279 -0.30 10.27 3.62
C PHE A 279 -0.75 11.69 3.27
N LYS A 280 -1.69 12.28 4.02
CA LYS A 280 -2.12 13.68 3.79
C LYS A 280 -1.01 14.71 4.04
N SER A 281 -0.08 14.41 4.92
CA SER A 281 1.07 15.27 5.22
C SER A 281 2.23 15.09 4.25
N LEU A 282 2.13 14.12 3.34
CA LEU A 282 3.16 13.91 2.32
C LEU A 282 3.09 15.06 1.30
N SER A 283 4.26 15.65 0.99
CA SER A 283 4.34 16.65 -0.07
C SER A 283 3.78 16.07 -1.38
N SER A 284 3.02 16.89 -2.12
CA SER A 284 2.49 16.53 -3.44
C SER A 284 3.57 16.18 -4.47
N GLU A 285 4.83 16.50 -4.17
CA GLU A 285 5.98 16.14 -4.99
C GLU A 285 6.24 14.63 -4.98
N TYR A 286 5.97 13.94 -3.86
CA TYR A 286 6.21 12.52 -3.76
C TYR A 286 5.14 11.70 -4.51
N LYS A 287 5.60 10.82 -5.38
CA LYS A 287 4.75 9.92 -6.14
C LYS A 287 4.87 8.50 -5.61
N ASN A 288 3.74 7.90 -5.27
CA ASN A 288 3.69 6.45 -4.99
C ASN A 288 3.94 5.70 -6.30
N ALA A 289 4.99 4.86 -6.33
CA ALA A 289 5.40 4.16 -7.54
C ALA A 289 4.31 3.22 -8.05
N PHE A 290 3.69 2.41 -7.17
CA PHE A 290 2.64 1.50 -7.59
C PHE A 290 1.37 2.24 -8.04
N SER A 291 0.91 3.25 -7.31
CA SER A 291 -0.26 4.04 -7.72
C SER A 291 -0.04 4.76 -9.05
N SER A 292 1.22 5.06 -9.42
CA SER A 292 1.56 5.73 -10.67
C SER A 292 1.69 4.76 -11.86
N THR A 293 2.32 3.60 -11.68
CA THR A 293 2.72 2.72 -12.78
C THR A 293 2.33 1.27 -12.59
N GLY A 294 1.87 0.88 -11.39
CA GLY A 294 1.58 -0.51 -11.05
C GLY A 294 0.48 -1.12 -11.91
N LYS A 295 0.65 -2.41 -12.20
CA LYS A 295 -0.29 -3.21 -13.00
C LYS A 295 -0.83 -4.37 -12.18
N GLY A 296 -2.12 -4.66 -12.36
CA GLY A 296 -2.78 -5.72 -11.63
C GLY A 296 -3.15 -5.33 -10.20
N ILE A 297 -3.36 -6.31 -9.33
CA ILE A 297 -3.70 -6.10 -7.92
C ILE A 297 -2.42 -5.79 -7.14
N GLY A 298 -2.32 -4.56 -6.64
CA GLY A 298 -1.16 -4.07 -5.91
C GLY A 298 -1.17 -4.31 -4.41
N ASN A 299 -2.16 -5.04 -3.91
CA ASN A 299 -2.29 -5.32 -2.49
C ASN A 299 -1.14 -6.22 -2.03
N THR A 300 -0.59 -5.93 -0.85
CA THR A 300 0.61 -6.59 -0.35
C THR A 300 0.34 -7.47 0.86
N PHE A 301 -0.74 -7.23 1.59
CA PHE A 301 -1.11 -7.99 2.78
C PHE A 301 -2.56 -8.52 2.66
N THR A 302 -2.89 -9.76 2.96
CA THR A 302 -2.03 -10.92 3.22
C THR A 302 -1.48 -11.48 1.90
N ASN A 303 -0.32 -12.12 1.93
CA ASN A 303 0.36 -12.60 0.72
C ASN A 303 -0.50 -13.51 -0.18
N TYR A 304 -1.26 -14.46 0.41
CA TYR A 304 -2.07 -15.44 -0.34
C TYR A 304 -3.38 -14.85 -0.86
N PHE A 305 -4.06 -14.05 -0.05
CA PHE A 305 -5.29 -13.35 -0.40
C PHE A 305 -5.16 -11.87 -0.06
N PRO A 306 -4.50 -11.11 -0.93
CA PRO A 306 -4.14 -9.72 -0.62
C PRO A 306 -5.37 -8.82 -0.66
N VAL A 307 -5.75 -8.30 0.49
CA VAL A 307 -6.91 -7.41 0.65
C VAL A 307 -6.50 -5.96 0.65
N ILE A 308 -5.35 -5.63 1.26
CA ILE A 308 -4.87 -4.26 1.46
C ILE A 308 -3.42 -4.11 0.99
N ARG A 309 -3.08 -2.90 0.53
CA ARG A 309 -1.70 -2.50 0.25
C ARG A 309 -1.20 -1.65 1.39
N ILE A 310 -0.26 -2.16 2.17
CA ILE A 310 0.35 -1.46 3.31
C ILE A 310 1.84 -1.21 3.10
N ASP A 311 2.44 -1.86 2.12
CA ASP A 311 3.80 -1.60 1.67
C ASP A 311 3.79 -0.60 0.51
N HIS A 312 4.67 0.40 0.57
CA HIS A 312 4.73 1.47 -0.42
C HIS A 312 6.17 1.85 -0.74
N ILE A 313 6.39 2.33 -1.96
CA ILE A 313 7.61 2.99 -2.38
C ILE A 313 7.25 4.34 -3.01
N TYR A 314 7.87 5.40 -2.51
CA TYR A 314 7.68 6.77 -2.96
C TYR A 314 8.98 7.35 -3.49
N SER A 315 8.88 8.21 -4.49
CA SER A 315 10.02 8.96 -5.03
C SER A 315 9.67 10.43 -5.26
N ASN A 316 10.68 11.30 -5.23
CA ASN A 316 10.56 12.68 -5.67
C ASN A 316 10.62 12.77 -7.22
N PRO A 317 10.37 13.97 -7.83
CA PRO A 317 10.36 14.15 -9.28
C PRO A 317 11.67 13.81 -10.00
N ASP A 318 12.81 13.75 -9.30
CA ASP A 318 14.11 13.39 -9.88
C ASP A 318 14.25 11.89 -10.19
N LEU A 319 13.42 11.07 -9.52
CA LEU A 319 13.29 9.62 -9.77
C LEU A 319 11.88 9.32 -10.26
N GLN A 320 11.72 9.16 -11.57
CA GLN A 320 10.41 8.90 -12.17
C GLN A 320 10.11 7.39 -12.16
N PRO A 321 9.04 6.92 -11.49
CA PRO A 321 8.64 5.52 -11.57
C PRO A 321 8.15 5.20 -12.99
N VAL A 322 8.55 4.04 -13.53
CA VAL A 322 8.21 3.59 -14.89
C VAL A 322 7.55 2.22 -14.93
N ASP A 323 7.84 1.37 -13.95
CA ASP A 323 7.16 0.08 -13.78
C ASP A 323 7.09 -0.28 -12.30
N SER A 324 6.00 -0.96 -11.88
CA SER A 324 5.82 -1.40 -10.49
C SER A 324 4.98 -2.66 -10.44
N SER A 325 5.40 -3.60 -9.61
CA SER A 325 4.73 -4.88 -9.44
C SER A 325 4.68 -5.30 -7.96
N SER A 326 3.54 -5.88 -7.56
CA SER A 326 3.39 -6.60 -6.29
C SER A 326 3.47 -8.08 -6.57
N ILE A 327 4.45 -8.76 -5.99
CA ILE A 327 4.80 -10.15 -6.32
C ILE A 327 4.61 -11.02 -5.09
N ARG A 328 3.94 -12.16 -5.28
CA ARG A 328 3.72 -13.15 -4.24
C ARG A 328 5.06 -13.75 -3.79
N THR A 329 5.21 -13.93 -2.48
CA THR A 329 6.36 -14.56 -1.83
C THR A 329 5.99 -15.92 -1.26
N VAL A 330 6.98 -16.73 -0.89
CA VAL A 330 6.78 -18.02 -0.25
C VAL A 330 6.95 -17.92 1.27
N HIS A 331 7.92 -17.10 1.73
CA HIS A 331 8.38 -17.09 3.10
C HIS A 331 7.91 -15.88 3.92
N SER A 332 7.14 -14.94 3.29
CA SER A 332 6.52 -13.82 4.00
C SER A 332 5.00 -13.86 3.92
N ASP A 333 4.32 -13.27 4.88
CA ASP A 333 2.89 -12.93 4.82
C ASP A 333 2.62 -11.63 4.06
N HIS A 334 3.68 -10.89 3.67
CA HIS A 334 3.63 -9.79 2.74
C HIS A 334 4.06 -10.22 1.33
N ARG A 335 3.53 -9.52 0.32
CA ARG A 335 4.06 -9.54 -1.04
C ARG A 335 5.20 -8.55 -1.15
N MET A 336 6.21 -8.89 -1.95
CA MET A 336 7.27 -7.94 -2.27
C MET A 336 6.80 -6.89 -3.29
N LEU A 337 7.30 -5.67 -3.17
CA LEU A 337 7.19 -4.63 -4.19
C LEU A 337 8.49 -4.53 -4.98
N ILE A 338 8.39 -4.52 -6.32
CA ILE A 338 9.50 -4.23 -7.23
C ILE A 338 9.11 -3.01 -8.05
N CYS A 339 9.95 -1.97 -8.02
CA CYS A 339 9.69 -0.72 -8.72
C CYS A 339 10.92 -0.30 -9.52
N ASP A 340 10.73 0.01 -10.79
CA ASP A 340 11.77 0.54 -11.67
C ASP A 340 11.59 2.06 -11.83
N PHE A 341 12.70 2.78 -11.72
CA PHE A 341 12.77 4.23 -11.83
C PHE A 341 13.75 4.67 -12.92
N ILE A 342 13.49 5.82 -13.51
CA ILE A 342 14.44 6.56 -14.33
C ILE A 342 14.97 7.72 -13.51
N LEU A 343 16.30 7.82 -13.40
CA LEU A 343 16.98 8.96 -12.82
C LEU A 343 17.03 10.09 -13.86
N LYS A 344 16.42 11.21 -13.56
CA LYS A 344 16.51 12.39 -14.43
C LYS A 344 17.93 12.98 -14.35
N GLN A 345 18.53 13.20 -15.48
CA GLN A 345 19.79 13.97 -15.55
C GLN A 345 19.46 15.44 -15.24
N LYS A 346 20.14 16.03 -14.27
CA LYS A 346 20.13 17.49 -14.11
C LYS A 346 20.96 18.06 -15.24
N ASN A 347 20.30 18.81 -16.12
CA ASN A 347 20.99 19.61 -17.16
C ASN A 347 21.89 20.66 -16.52
#